data_b282069bc69114c0ffd896946367f3aa
#
_entry.id   b282069bc69114c0ffd896946367f3aa
#
_cell.length_a   1.000
_cell.length_b   1.000
_cell.length_c   1.000
_cell.angle_alpha   90.00
_cell.angle_beta   90.00
_cell.angle_gamma   90.00
#
_symmetry.space_group_name_H-M   'P 1'
#
loop_
_entity.id
_entity.type
_entity.pdbx_description
1 polymer ?
#
loop_
_entity_poly.entity_id
_entity_poly.type
_entity_poly.pdbx_seq_one_letter_code
_entity_poly.pdbx_strand_id
1 'polypeptide(L)'
;MADPIPKVLLSAGMIQGGLSGVGRYVVELAQRITQMNTVDLHVAGLDADRSLFDKLDDAHWVTIPESASGGFKNLAWHQQKLPSILKAGGYQLLHIPSYRRIVAFCPVPQLVTIHDCAPFRLRDKYGALRGLFGRQVAPWMARRCEHVLTVSEFTKQDLIDYFKLPSEGIDVVYNGLNHGLYHPRSDEEQAAFCAKQGIEAPFLLFISRLEHPGKNHVRLIEAYEAYRKESGQRHLLVLGGAPWHGAEVIEERVRQSPFAADIRMPGFIEEADLPLWYASADGLVFPSLIEGFGLPVVEALACACRVASSDRGSLPEVGGDAAIYFDPEQVPDIARAIKDLCAESPSERDERLAKGTTHASKFDWDQAAMATCQSYLKTIKMV
;
A
#
# COMPACT_ATOMS: atom_id res chain seq x y z
N MET A 1 33.98 23.02 8.42
CA MET A 1 33.94 21.56 8.14
C MET A 1 32.50 21.25 7.90
N ALA A 2 32.14 20.48 6.87
CA ALA A 2 30.76 20.03 6.70
C ALA A 2 30.40 19.16 7.91
N ASP A 3 29.16 19.29 8.42
CA ASP A 3 28.68 18.42 9.48
C ASP A 3 28.73 16.96 9.00
N PRO A 4 29.10 16.01 9.86
CA PRO A 4 29.16 14.62 9.47
C PRO A 4 27.77 14.14 9.04
N ILE A 5 27.71 13.36 7.96
CA ILE A 5 26.48 12.76 7.46
C ILE A 5 25.89 11.86 8.55
N PRO A 6 24.63 12.09 8.98
CA PRO A 6 24.05 11.35 10.09
C PRO A 6 23.78 9.90 9.73
N LYS A 7 24.10 9.00 10.67
CA LYS A 7 23.92 7.56 10.52
C LYS A 7 22.53 7.11 10.97
N VAL A 8 21.74 6.57 10.05
CA VAL A 8 20.35 6.16 10.25
C VAL A 8 20.19 4.66 10.06
N LEU A 9 19.46 4.00 10.94
CA LEU A 9 19.06 2.60 10.78
C LEU A 9 17.58 2.48 10.42
N LEU A 10 17.28 1.93 9.24
CA LEU A 10 15.94 1.58 8.80
C LEU A 10 15.67 0.10 9.08
N SER A 11 14.58 -0.21 9.80
CA SER A 11 14.21 -1.61 10.06
C SER A 11 13.38 -2.20 8.91
N ALA A 12 13.93 -3.20 8.23
CA ALA A 12 13.26 -3.99 7.19
C ALA A 12 12.77 -5.37 7.69
N GLY A 13 12.82 -5.66 8.97
CA GLY A 13 12.48 -6.97 9.53
C GLY A 13 11.01 -7.42 9.36
N MET A 14 10.19 -6.65 8.63
CA MET A 14 8.75 -6.92 8.44
C MET A 14 8.33 -7.01 6.98
N ILE A 15 9.24 -6.92 6.04
CA ILE A 15 8.90 -6.73 4.61
C ILE A 15 8.35 -8.00 3.92
N GLN A 16 8.50 -9.18 4.56
CA GLN A 16 7.90 -10.44 4.08
C GLN A 16 8.23 -10.73 2.60
N GLY A 17 9.48 -10.64 2.21
CA GLY A 17 9.89 -10.83 0.82
C GLY A 17 9.47 -9.70 -0.13
N GLY A 18 9.14 -8.52 0.38
CA GLY A 18 8.71 -7.39 -0.45
C GLY A 18 7.27 -7.44 -0.96
N LEU A 19 6.54 -8.54 -0.71
CA LEU A 19 5.20 -8.80 -1.27
C LEU A 19 4.07 -7.94 -0.70
N SER A 20 4.33 -7.11 0.30
CA SER A 20 3.32 -6.23 0.90
C SER A 20 3.55 -4.77 0.52
N GLY A 21 2.51 -3.91 0.61
CA GLY A 21 2.67 -2.47 0.43
C GLY A 21 3.72 -1.86 1.36
N VAL A 22 3.83 -2.34 2.61
CA VAL A 22 4.90 -1.93 3.54
C VAL A 22 6.26 -2.42 3.07
N GLY A 23 6.34 -3.65 2.52
CA GLY A 23 7.59 -4.17 1.94
C GLY A 23 8.07 -3.29 0.79
N ARG A 24 7.19 -2.98 -0.16
CA ARG A 24 7.49 -2.08 -1.28
C ARG A 24 7.94 -0.70 -0.79
N TYR A 25 7.21 -0.10 0.16
CA TYR A 25 7.58 1.17 0.77
C TYR A 25 9.02 1.17 1.32
N VAL A 26 9.40 0.14 2.07
CA VAL A 26 10.73 0.05 2.68
C VAL A 26 11.82 -0.10 1.62
N VAL A 27 11.60 -0.97 0.63
CA VAL A 27 12.58 -1.23 -0.44
C VAL A 27 12.77 0.03 -1.30
N GLU A 28 11.70 0.65 -1.74
CA GLU A 28 11.72 1.84 -2.58
C GLU A 28 12.39 3.03 -1.88
N LEU A 29 12.09 3.27 -0.60
CA LEU A 29 12.76 4.31 0.18
C LEU A 29 14.24 4.02 0.37
N ALA A 30 14.59 2.80 0.79
CA ALA A 30 15.98 2.45 1.06
C ALA A 30 16.87 2.63 -0.17
N GLN A 31 16.42 2.15 -1.34
CA GLN A 31 17.15 2.26 -2.60
C GLN A 31 17.41 3.71 -3.01
N ARG A 32 16.44 4.61 -2.79
CA ARG A 32 16.57 6.02 -3.17
C ARG A 32 17.36 6.82 -2.16
N ILE A 33 17.10 6.66 -0.88
CA ILE A 33 17.82 7.37 0.18
C ILE A 33 19.32 7.04 0.12
N THR A 34 19.68 5.77 -0.16
CA THR A 34 21.09 5.37 -0.34
C THR A 34 21.77 6.15 -1.45
N GLN A 35 21.07 6.49 -2.52
CA GLN A 35 21.62 7.24 -3.66
C GLN A 35 21.71 8.76 -3.40
N MET A 36 20.96 9.30 -2.44
CA MET A 36 20.92 10.75 -2.18
C MET A 36 22.11 11.27 -1.37
N ASN A 37 22.84 10.40 -0.69
CA ASN A 37 23.97 10.78 0.19
C ASN A 37 23.62 11.85 1.25
N THR A 38 22.35 11.98 1.60
CA THR A 38 21.86 12.93 2.63
C THR A 38 22.06 12.38 4.03
N VAL A 39 21.96 11.09 4.16
CA VAL A 39 22.18 10.31 5.39
C VAL A 39 23.00 9.05 5.07
N ASP A 40 23.76 8.55 6.03
CA ASP A 40 24.42 7.25 5.98
C ASP A 40 23.38 6.19 6.37
N LEU A 41 22.67 5.65 5.36
CA LEU A 41 21.56 4.73 5.59
C LEU A 41 22.03 3.29 5.72
N HIS A 42 21.73 2.69 6.88
CA HIS A 42 21.84 1.26 7.10
C HIS A 42 20.47 0.61 7.15
N VAL A 43 20.37 -0.65 6.72
CA VAL A 43 19.11 -1.41 6.73
C VAL A 43 19.27 -2.67 7.58
N ALA A 44 18.36 -2.85 8.53
CA ALA A 44 18.31 -4.08 9.35
C ALA A 44 17.23 -5.02 8.80
N GLY A 45 17.62 -6.18 8.25
CA GLY A 45 16.71 -7.12 7.60
C GLY A 45 17.14 -8.58 7.73
N LEU A 46 16.28 -9.51 7.34
CA LEU A 46 16.59 -10.92 7.19
C LEU A 46 17.49 -11.14 5.96
N ASP A 47 18.44 -12.04 6.02
CA ASP A 47 19.32 -12.33 4.89
C ASP A 47 18.55 -12.82 3.65
N ALA A 48 17.42 -13.50 3.85
CA ALA A 48 16.51 -13.90 2.77
C ALA A 48 15.97 -12.70 1.96
N ASP A 49 15.85 -11.54 2.59
CA ASP A 49 15.34 -10.32 1.95
C ASP A 49 16.48 -9.44 1.35
N ARG A 50 17.76 -9.81 1.56
CA ARG A 50 18.92 -8.99 1.17
C ARG A 50 18.93 -8.62 -0.32
N SER A 51 18.53 -9.54 -1.18
CA SER A 51 18.49 -9.35 -2.64
C SER A 51 17.52 -8.25 -3.10
N LEU A 52 16.58 -7.83 -2.26
CA LEU A 52 15.66 -6.71 -2.55
C LEU A 52 16.35 -5.34 -2.42
N PHE A 53 17.56 -5.30 -1.85
CA PHE A 53 18.33 -4.08 -1.58
C PHE A 53 19.65 -4.11 -2.35
N ASP A 54 19.60 -4.37 -3.64
CA ASP A 54 20.74 -4.56 -4.54
C ASP A 54 21.65 -3.32 -4.65
N LYS A 55 21.12 -2.12 -4.41
CA LYS A 55 21.86 -0.85 -4.41
C LYS A 55 22.52 -0.52 -3.05
N LEU A 56 22.32 -1.34 -2.04
CA LEU A 56 22.89 -1.14 -0.71
C LEU A 56 24.17 -1.98 -0.56
N ASP A 57 25.29 -1.36 -0.19
CA ASP A 57 26.54 -2.07 0.09
C ASP A 57 26.39 -2.98 1.32
N ASP A 58 27.16 -4.08 1.36
CA ASP A 58 27.14 -5.02 2.48
C ASP A 58 27.50 -4.38 3.81
N ALA A 59 28.38 -3.37 3.81
CA ALA A 59 28.73 -2.63 5.02
C ALA A 59 27.56 -1.88 5.67
N HIS A 60 26.48 -1.61 4.91
CA HIS A 60 25.26 -0.94 5.37
C HIS A 60 24.14 -1.93 5.73
N TRP A 61 24.39 -3.24 5.61
CA TRP A 61 23.42 -4.27 6.00
C TRP A 61 23.64 -4.73 7.43
N VAL A 62 22.57 -4.76 8.22
CA VAL A 62 22.54 -5.28 9.59
C VAL A 62 21.64 -6.52 9.60
N THR A 63 22.26 -7.70 9.73
CA THR A 63 21.53 -8.97 9.68
C THR A 63 20.64 -9.15 10.90
N ILE A 64 19.35 -9.39 10.65
CA ILE A 64 18.41 -9.97 11.61
C ILE A 64 18.49 -11.49 11.42
N PRO A 65 18.84 -12.27 12.46
CA PRO A 65 19.00 -13.72 12.29
C PRO A 65 17.67 -14.39 11.94
N GLU A 66 17.72 -15.43 11.11
CA GLU A 66 16.54 -16.20 10.69
C GLU A 66 15.76 -16.79 11.88
N SER A 67 16.43 -17.07 12.99
CA SER A 67 15.79 -17.49 14.26
C SER A 67 14.83 -16.42 14.81
N ALA A 68 14.98 -15.16 14.40
CA ALA A 68 14.11 -14.04 14.72
C ALA A 68 13.07 -13.75 13.60
N SER A 69 12.93 -14.62 12.60
CA SER A 69 11.85 -14.54 11.64
C SER A 69 10.49 -14.80 12.31
N GLY A 70 9.42 -14.21 11.77
CA GLY A 70 8.07 -14.34 12.29
C GLY A 70 7.69 -13.30 13.35
N GLY A 71 6.39 -13.08 13.49
CA GLY A 71 5.84 -11.90 14.14
C GLY A 71 6.30 -11.66 15.58
N PHE A 72 6.25 -12.68 16.46
CA PHE A 72 6.58 -12.53 17.86
C PHE A 72 8.10 -12.53 18.11
N LYS A 73 8.83 -13.43 17.46
CA LYS A 73 10.29 -13.52 17.59
C LYS A 73 10.97 -12.25 17.08
N ASN A 74 10.48 -11.72 15.99
CA ASN A 74 10.96 -10.48 15.42
C ASN A 74 10.69 -9.27 16.35
N LEU A 75 9.51 -9.21 16.97
CA LEU A 75 9.22 -8.20 17.99
C LEU A 75 10.19 -8.33 19.19
N ALA A 76 10.43 -9.52 19.68
CA ALA A 76 11.37 -9.76 20.78
C ALA A 76 12.80 -9.31 20.42
N TRP A 77 13.25 -9.59 19.20
CA TRP A 77 14.55 -9.13 18.71
C TRP A 77 14.65 -7.61 18.70
N HIS A 78 13.60 -6.90 18.21
CA HIS A 78 13.56 -5.44 18.23
C HIS A 78 13.65 -4.86 19.64
N GLN A 79 13.03 -5.49 20.62
CA GLN A 79 13.05 -5.00 22.00
C GLN A 79 14.37 -5.31 22.74
N GLN A 80 15.02 -6.46 22.43
CA GLN A 80 16.14 -6.96 23.24
C GLN A 80 17.52 -6.74 22.58
N LYS A 81 17.61 -6.86 21.25
CA LYS A 81 18.89 -6.83 20.53
C LYS A 81 19.14 -5.50 19.81
N LEU A 82 18.13 -4.96 19.18
CA LEU A 82 18.24 -3.73 18.40
C LEU A 82 18.79 -2.54 19.21
N PRO A 83 18.40 -2.30 20.48
CA PRO A 83 18.97 -1.21 21.29
C PRO A 83 20.49 -1.29 21.46
N SER A 84 21.04 -2.49 21.62
CA SER A 84 22.49 -2.68 21.74
C SER A 84 23.22 -2.43 20.42
N ILE A 85 22.60 -2.86 19.29
CA ILE A 85 23.13 -2.62 17.94
C ILE A 85 23.18 -1.12 17.66
N LEU A 86 22.11 -0.37 18.00
CA LEU A 86 22.05 1.08 17.81
C LEU A 86 23.17 1.80 18.56
N LYS A 87 23.41 1.45 19.84
CA LYS A 87 24.49 2.04 20.64
C LYS A 87 25.89 1.70 20.09
N ALA A 88 26.14 0.42 19.79
CA ALA A 88 27.44 -0.05 19.32
C ALA A 88 27.79 0.49 17.93
N GLY A 89 26.78 0.69 17.07
CA GLY A 89 26.93 1.18 15.70
C GLY A 89 27.01 2.69 15.57
N GLY A 90 26.81 3.46 16.67
CA GLY A 90 26.82 4.93 16.63
C GLY A 90 25.69 5.54 15.81
N TYR A 91 24.54 4.87 15.75
CA TYR A 91 23.36 5.38 15.03
C TYR A 91 22.78 6.61 15.74
N GLN A 92 22.33 7.58 14.94
CA GLN A 92 21.72 8.82 15.43
C GLN A 92 20.21 8.82 15.31
N LEU A 93 19.65 7.89 14.53
CA LEU A 93 18.20 7.72 14.34
C LEU A 93 17.86 6.27 14.03
N LEU A 94 16.73 5.82 14.56
CA LEU A 94 16.07 4.58 14.16
C LEU A 94 14.77 4.89 13.41
N HIS A 95 14.61 4.39 12.19
CA HIS A 95 13.33 4.41 11.47
C HIS A 95 12.65 3.05 11.54
N ILE A 96 11.45 3.01 12.10
CA ILE A 96 10.58 1.82 12.16
C ILE A 96 9.39 2.01 11.23
N PRO A 97 9.30 1.28 10.10
CA PRO A 97 8.22 1.47 9.12
C PRO A 97 6.91 0.76 9.50
N SER A 98 6.66 0.54 10.80
CA SER A 98 5.40 -0.02 11.30
C SER A 98 5.27 0.12 12.81
N TYR A 99 4.12 0.61 13.28
CA TYR A 99 3.82 0.71 14.72
C TYR A 99 3.95 -0.61 15.48
N ARG A 100 3.93 -1.76 14.79
CA ARG A 100 4.04 -3.09 15.41
C ARG A 100 5.45 -3.43 15.89
N ARG A 101 6.45 -2.61 15.56
CA ARG A 101 7.88 -2.86 15.87
C ARG A 101 8.54 -1.69 16.60
N ILE A 102 7.78 -0.69 17.03
CA ILE A 102 8.30 0.41 17.85
C ILE A 102 9.08 -0.16 19.03
N VAL A 103 10.27 0.39 19.27
CA VAL A 103 11.15 -0.03 20.38
C VAL A 103 10.75 0.77 21.62
N ALA A 104 10.37 0.09 22.71
CA ALA A 104 9.83 0.74 23.91
C ALA A 104 10.88 1.62 24.63
N PHE A 105 12.14 1.20 24.63
CA PHE A 105 13.27 1.90 25.23
C PHE A 105 14.39 2.06 24.19
N CYS A 106 14.14 2.90 23.21
CA CYS A 106 15.10 3.18 22.16
C CYS A 106 16.19 4.12 22.70
N PRO A 107 17.48 3.80 22.49
CA PRO A 107 18.59 4.61 23.00
C PRO A 107 18.94 5.81 22.11
N VAL A 108 18.27 5.94 20.97
CA VAL A 108 18.42 7.02 19.99
C VAL A 108 17.04 7.54 19.60
N PRO A 109 16.90 8.73 19.04
CA PRO A 109 15.64 9.22 18.47
C PRO A 109 15.01 8.18 17.57
N GLN A 110 13.69 8.01 17.67
CA GLN A 110 12.94 7.03 16.91
C GLN A 110 11.85 7.71 16.07
N LEU A 111 11.93 7.50 14.78
CA LEU A 111 10.89 7.87 13.83
C LEU A 111 10.10 6.62 13.45
N VAL A 112 8.78 6.71 13.42
CA VAL A 112 7.91 5.58 13.03
C VAL A 112 7.03 5.98 11.85
N THR A 113 6.92 5.09 10.83
CA THR A 113 5.89 5.24 9.81
C THR A 113 4.67 4.40 10.18
N ILE A 114 3.49 5.03 10.19
CA ILE A 114 2.21 4.38 10.45
C ILE A 114 1.37 4.50 9.18
N HIS A 115 1.14 3.35 8.52
CA HIS A 115 0.48 3.29 7.22
C HIS A 115 -1.04 3.37 7.32
N ASP A 116 -1.64 2.84 8.38
CA ASP A 116 -3.08 2.83 8.60
C ASP A 116 -3.44 2.72 10.08
N CYS A 117 -4.69 3.04 10.40
CA CYS A 117 -5.32 2.82 11.70
C CYS A 117 -6.44 1.79 11.62
N ALA A 118 -6.32 0.78 10.75
CA ALA A 118 -7.35 -0.24 10.51
C ALA A 118 -7.87 -0.94 11.78
N PRO A 119 -7.08 -1.22 12.84
CA PRO A 119 -7.60 -1.81 14.09
C PRO A 119 -8.66 -0.95 14.81
N PHE A 120 -8.71 0.34 14.54
CA PHE A 120 -9.73 1.23 15.12
C PHE A 120 -11.01 1.26 14.29
N ARG A 121 -10.88 1.13 12.97
CA ARG A 121 -11.97 1.26 12.00
C ARG A 121 -12.67 -0.06 11.68
N LEU A 122 -11.92 -1.15 11.60
CA LEU A 122 -12.42 -2.51 11.30
C LEU A 122 -12.26 -3.41 12.54
N ARG A 123 -13.12 -3.18 13.55
CA ARG A 123 -12.99 -3.88 14.85
C ARG A 123 -13.15 -5.39 14.74
N ASP A 124 -14.05 -5.85 13.88
CA ASP A 124 -14.37 -7.27 13.70
C ASP A 124 -13.30 -8.05 12.90
N LYS A 125 -12.42 -7.34 12.21
CA LYS A 125 -11.32 -7.94 11.43
C LYS A 125 -10.23 -8.54 12.32
N TYR A 126 -10.02 -8.01 13.52
CA TYR A 126 -8.88 -8.34 14.36
C TYR A 126 -9.32 -9.13 15.59
N GLY A 127 -8.70 -10.29 15.84
CA GLY A 127 -8.89 -11.01 17.09
C GLY A 127 -8.55 -10.15 18.32
N ALA A 128 -9.13 -10.49 19.48
CA ALA A 128 -9.10 -9.68 20.70
C ALA A 128 -7.68 -9.15 21.09
N LEU A 129 -6.66 -10.02 21.06
CA LEU A 129 -5.28 -9.65 21.43
C LEU A 129 -4.65 -8.66 20.43
N ARG A 130 -4.83 -8.88 19.13
CA ARG A 130 -4.31 -7.98 18.09
C ARG A 130 -5.04 -6.64 18.11
N GLY A 131 -6.35 -6.67 18.32
CA GLY A 131 -7.17 -5.48 18.48
C GLY A 131 -6.77 -4.67 19.71
N LEU A 132 -6.54 -5.31 20.87
CA LEU A 132 -6.07 -4.66 22.08
C LEU A 132 -4.68 -4.02 21.88
N PHE A 133 -3.73 -4.77 21.32
CA PHE A 133 -2.41 -4.23 21.00
C PHE A 133 -2.51 -2.99 20.11
N GLY A 134 -3.25 -3.07 18.99
CA GLY A 134 -3.40 -1.96 18.06
C GLY A 134 -4.07 -0.73 18.66
N ARG A 135 -5.07 -0.90 19.55
CA ARG A 135 -5.85 0.20 20.12
C ARG A 135 -5.29 0.78 21.43
N GLN A 136 -4.47 0.03 22.17
CA GLN A 136 -3.95 0.46 23.47
C GLN A 136 -2.43 0.61 23.46
N VAL A 137 -1.72 -0.46 23.07
CA VAL A 137 -0.26 -0.51 23.17
C VAL A 137 0.40 0.33 22.09
N ALA A 138 -0.05 0.21 20.85
CA ALA A 138 0.53 0.94 19.72
C ALA A 138 0.44 2.47 19.89
N PRO A 139 -0.72 3.07 20.30
CA PRO A 139 -0.78 4.49 20.57
C PRO A 139 0.14 4.94 21.71
N TRP A 140 0.23 4.12 22.78
CA TRP A 140 1.12 4.42 23.89
C TRP A 140 2.59 4.41 23.47
N MET A 141 3.00 3.48 22.61
CA MET A 141 4.36 3.42 22.07
C MET A 141 4.62 4.56 21.07
N ALA A 142 3.68 4.86 20.17
CA ALA A 142 3.83 5.90 19.18
C ALA A 142 4.00 7.31 19.80
N ARG A 143 3.32 7.58 20.93
CA ARG A 143 3.50 8.84 21.68
C ARG A 143 4.88 9.02 22.31
N ARG A 144 5.74 8.00 22.26
CA ARG A 144 7.11 8.04 22.75
C ARG A 144 8.14 8.14 21.62
N CYS A 145 7.69 8.08 20.37
CA CYS A 145 8.54 8.37 19.24
C CYS A 145 8.69 9.89 19.10
N GLU A 146 9.86 10.34 18.73
CA GLU A 146 10.17 11.74 18.53
C GLU A 146 9.42 12.32 17.33
N HIS A 147 9.17 11.48 16.32
CA HIS A 147 8.45 11.89 15.13
C HIS A 147 7.68 10.73 14.48
N VAL A 148 6.58 11.05 13.80
CA VAL A 148 5.74 10.09 13.13
C VAL A 148 5.59 10.48 11.65
N LEU A 149 5.81 9.53 10.76
CA LEU A 149 5.43 9.62 9.36
C LEU A 149 4.12 8.89 9.10
N THR A 150 3.35 9.39 8.17
CA THR A 150 2.22 8.67 7.61
C THR A 150 2.11 8.90 6.12
N VAL A 151 1.31 8.07 5.44
CA VAL A 151 1.27 8.01 3.97
C VAL A 151 0.06 8.74 3.37
N SER A 152 -0.78 9.39 4.20
CA SER A 152 -1.94 10.14 3.75
C SER A 152 -2.42 11.14 4.82
N GLU A 153 -3.11 12.20 4.41
CA GLU A 153 -3.77 13.13 5.34
C GLU A 153 -4.89 12.43 6.11
N PHE A 154 -5.58 11.49 5.48
CA PHE A 154 -6.57 10.66 6.15
C PHE A 154 -5.96 9.90 7.34
N THR A 155 -4.83 9.22 7.14
CA THR A 155 -4.16 8.50 8.26
C THR A 155 -3.61 9.47 9.29
N LYS A 156 -3.14 10.66 8.90
CA LYS A 156 -2.74 11.72 9.85
C LYS A 156 -3.90 12.10 10.77
N GLN A 157 -5.09 12.30 10.21
CA GLN A 157 -6.27 12.61 11.01
C GLN A 157 -6.61 11.47 11.98
N ASP A 158 -6.55 10.21 11.51
CA ASP A 158 -6.74 9.04 12.38
C ASP A 158 -5.71 8.98 13.53
N LEU A 159 -4.46 9.36 13.27
CA LEU A 159 -3.41 9.40 14.30
C LEU A 159 -3.70 10.47 15.35
N ILE A 160 -4.19 11.63 14.95
CA ILE A 160 -4.64 12.68 15.86
C ILE A 160 -5.83 12.18 16.70
N ASP A 161 -6.82 11.56 16.05
CA ASP A 161 -8.06 11.16 16.69
C ASP A 161 -7.92 9.93 17.59
N TYR A 162 -7.20 8.90 17.15
CA TYR A 162 -7.10 7.62 17.88
C TYR A 162 -5.83 7.49 18.69
N PHE A 163 -4.70 7.97 18.17
CA PHE A 163 -3.41 7.89 18.88
C PHE A 163 -3.18 9.11 19.79
N LYS A 164 -3.98 10.19 19.64
CA LYS A 164 -3.83 11.44 20.37
C LYS A 164 -2.43 12.05 20.19
N LEU A 165 -1.90 11.96 18.99
CA LEU A 165 -0.65 12.59 18.62
C LEU A 165 -0.87 14.06 18.25
N PRO A 166 0.06 14.96 18.58
CA PRO A 166 0.01 16.34 18.14
C PRO A 166 0.26 16.44 16.63
N SER A 167 -0.49 17.30 15.94
CA SER A 167 -0.41 17.43 14.47
C SER A 167 0.98 17.82 13.97
N GLU A 168 1.71 18.64 14.73
CA GLU A 168 3.08 19.10 14.43
C GLU A 168 4.14 17.99 14.54
N GLY A 169 3.80 16.89 15.22
CA GLY A 169 4.65 15.70 15.35
C GLY A 169 4.44 14.68 14.23
N ILE A 170 3.55 14.98 13.25
CA ILE A 170 3.19 14.06 12.18
C ILE A 170 3.45 14.71 10.83
N ASP A 171 4.39 14.18 10.07
CA ASP A 171 4.59 14.56 8.67
C ASP A 171 3.86 13.55 7.75
N VAL A 172 3.21 14.06 6.70
CA VAL A 172 2.61 13.24 5.64
C VAL A 172 3.59 13.12 4.49
N VAL A 173 3.97 11.89 4.18
CA VAL A 173 4.82 11.56 3.05
C VAL A 173 4.10 10.53 2.20
N TYR A 174 3.50 10.97 1.10
CA TYR A 174 2.80 10.07 0.19
C TYR A 174 3.73 8.99 -0.35
N ASN A 175 3.17 7.78 -0.56
CA ASN A 175 3.89 6.76 -1.30
C ASN A 175 4.10 7.23 -2.73
N GLY A 176 5.23 6.85 -3.31
CA GLY A 176 5.52 7.09 -4.70
C GLY A 176 5.01 5.97 -5.62
N LEU A 177 5.26 6.17 -6.91
CA LEU A 177 5.02 5.20 -7.96
C LEU A 177 6.30 5.02 -8.80
N ASN A 178 6.53 3.83 -9.30
CA ASN A 178 7.58 3.57 -10.27
C ASN A 178 7.05 3.87 -11.68
N HIS A 179 7.22 5.12 -12.14
CA HIS A 179 6.76 5.57 -13.46
C HIS A 179 7.47 4.88 -14.63
N GLY A 180 8.65 4.27 -14.41
CA GLY A 180 9.32 3.44 -15.40
C GLY A 180 8.63 2.10 -15.64
N LEU A 181 7.87 1.62 -14.66
CA LEU A 181 7.09 0.39 -14.73
C LEU A 181 5.62 0.68 -15.08
N TYR A 182 4.99 1.59 -14.33
CA TYR A 182 3.57 1.94 -14.47
C TYR A 182 3.40 3.14 -15.41
N HIS A 183 3.05 2.87 -16.65
CA HIS A 183 2.77 3.85 -17.70
C HIS A 183 1.79 3.27 -18.73
N PRO A 184 1.15 4.08 -19.57
CA PRO A 184 0.25 3.60 -20.61
C PRO A 184 0.95 2.60 -21.56
N ARG A 185 0.21 1.61 -22.03
CA ARG A 185 0.67 0.59 -22.97
C ARG A 185 -0.01 0.76 -24.32
N SER A 186 0.67 0.36 -25.40
CA SER A 186 0.09 0.42 -26.74
C SER A 186 -1.07 -0.59 -26.91
N ASP A 187 -1.95 -0.31 -27.86
CA ASP A 187 -3.08 -1.19 -28.17
C ASP A 187 -2.59 -2.60 -28.58
N GLU A 188 -1.44 -2.68 -29.26
CA GLU A 188 -0.82 -3.96 -29.65
C GLU A 188 -0.35 -4.77 -28.45
N GLU A 189 0.27 -4.10 -27.44
CA GLU A 189 0.70 -4.77 -26.20
C GLU A 189 -0.52 -5.28 -25.43
N GLN A 190 -1.56 -4.46 -25.33
CA GLN A 190 -2.81 -4.83 -24.65
C GLN A 190 -3.51 -6.00 -25.33
N ALA A 191 -3.62 -5.98 -26.66
CA ALA A 191 -4.24 -7.04 -27.44
C ALA A 191 -3.46 -8.37 -27.32
N ALA A 192 -2.12 -8.31 -27.41
CA ALA A 192 -1.25 -9.48 -27.22
C ALA A 192 -1.37 -10.05 -25.80
N PHE A 193 -1.44 -9.18 -24.79
CA PHE A 193 -1.65 -9.58 -23.39
C PHE A 193 -3.00 -10.26 -23.20
N CYS A 194 -4.10 -9.67 -23.68
CA CYS A 194 -5.43 -10.26 -23.61
C CYS A 194 -5.50 -11.62 -24.26
N ALA A 195 -4.88 -11.77 -25.45
CA ALA A 195 -4.81 -13.06 -26.14
C ALA A 195 -4.04 -14.12 -25.33
N LYS A 196 -2.89 -13.72 -24.73
CA LYS A 196 -2.10 -14.60 -23.85
C LYS A 196 -2.89 -15.04 -22.62
N GLN A 197 -3.69 -14.15 -22.04
CA GLN A 197 -4.52 -14.45 -20.86
C GLN A 197 -5.86 -15.11 -21.20
N GLY A 198 -6.17 -15.32 -22.49
CA GLY A 198 -7.45 -15.84 -22.95
C GLY A 198 -8.62 -14.92 -22.59
N ILE A 199 -8.42 -13.61 -22.60
CA ILE A 199 -9.44 -12.59 -22.34
C ILE A 199 -10.08 -12.21 -23.67
N GLU A 200 -11.33 -12.62 -23.85
CA GLU A 200 -12.08 -12.45 -25.13
C GLU A 200 -13.19 -11.41 -25.05
N ALA A 201 -13.31 -10.72 -23.92
CA ALA A 201 -14.33 -9.69 -23.70
C ALA A 201 -13.74 -8.56 -22.82
N PRO A 202 -14.31 -7.36 -22.86
CA PRO A 202 -13.97 -6.29 -21.94
C PRO A 202 -14.04 -6.76 -20.49
N PHE A 203 -13.19 -6.23 -19.62
CA PHE A 203 -13.17 -6.68 -18.23
C PHE A 203 -12.97 -5.55 -17.22
N LEU A 204 -13.62 -5.73 -16.08
CA LEU A 204 -13.40 -4.95 -14.88
C LEU A 204 -12.33 -5.64 -14.03
N LEU A 205 -11.44 -4.86 -13.45
CA LEU A 205 -10.31 -5.36 -12.69
C LEU A 205 -10.42 -4.95 -11.22
N PHE A 206 -10.09 -5.87 -10.32
CA PHE A 206 -9.80 -5.58 -8.92
C PHE A 206 -8.51 -6.27 -8.51
N ILE A 207 -7.53 -5.50 -8.04
CA ILE A 207 -6.23 -6.01 -7.60
C ILE A 207 -6.10 -5.82 -6.08
N SER A 208 -6.13 -6.93 -5.35
CA SER A 208 -5.84 -6.97 -3.92
C SER A 208 -5.69 -8.42 -3.46
N ARG A 209 -5.08 -8.63 -2.28
CA ARG A 209 -5.18 -9.95 -1.64
C ARG A 209 -6.65 -10.34 -1.49
N LEU A 210 -6.97 -11.62 -1.69
CA LEU A 210 -8.30 -12.14 -1.44
C LEU A 210 -8.55 -12.16 0.07
N GLU A 211 -8.94 -11.02 0.61
CA GLU A 211 -9.12 -10.78 2.04
C GLU A 211 -10.56 -10.34 2.33
N HIS A 212 -11.24 -11.06 3.21
CA HIS A 212 -12.58 -10.73 3.67
C HIS A 212 -12.56 -10.33 5.17
N PRO A 213 -13.34 -9.31 5.60
CA PRO A 213 -14.23 -8.44 4.82
C PRO A 213 -13.55 -7.18 4.27
N GLY A 214 -12.33 -6.84 4.68
CA GLY A 214 -11.71 -5.51 4.50
C GLY A 214 -11.60 -5.05 3.05
N LYS A 215 -11.28 -5.95 2.12
CA LYS A 215 -11.17 -5.65 0.68
C LYS A 215 -12.50 -5.69 -0.08
N ASN A 216 -13.57 -6.16 0.58
CA ASN A 216 -14.96 -6.01 0.12
C ASN A 216 -15.33 -6.73 -1.19
N HIS A 217 -14.65 -7.85 -1.49
CA HIS A 217 -14.90 -8.64 -2.69
C HIS A 217 -16.36 -9.11 -2.82
N VAL A 218 -16.99 -9.48 -1.71
CA VAL A 218 -18.37 -10.01 -1.71
C VAL A 218 -19.35 -8.98 -2.28
N ARG A 219 -19.31 -7.72 -1.76
CA ARG A 219 -20.19 -6.66 -2.29
C ARG A 219 -19.82 -6.25 -3.72
N LEU A 220 -18.55 -6.35 -4.11
CA LEU A 220 -18.15 -6.13 -5.50
C LEU A 220 -18.79 -7.16 -6.44
N ILE A 221 -18.80 -8.44 -6.07
CA ILE A 221 -19.44 -9.52 -6.85
C ILE A 221 -20.95 -9.26 -6.96
N GLU A 222 -21.60 -8.88 -5.86
CA GLU A 222 -23.03 -8.54 -5.84
C GLU A 222 -23.35 -7.33 -6.74
N ALA A 223 -22.53 -6.30 -6.69
CA ALA A 223 -22.68 -5.11 -7.53
C ALA A 223 -22.43 -5.40 -9.02
N TYR A 224 -21.44 -6.22 -9.32
CA TYR A 224 -21.19 -6.71 -10.68
C TYR A 224 -22.39 -7.51 -11.22
N GLU A 225 -23.00 -8.38 -10.41
CA GLU A 225 -24.21 -9.11 -10.80
C GLU A 225 -25.39 -8.18 -11.10
N ALA A 226 -25.57 -7.15 -10.25
CA ALA A 226 -26.62 -6.15 -10.46
C ALA A 226 -26.39 -5.39 -11.78
N TYR A 227 -25.18 -4.91 -12.02
CA TYR A 227 -24.76 -4.25 -13.26
C TYR A 227 -25.01 -5.16 -14.48
N ARG A 228 -24.58 -6.42 -14.44
CA ARG A 228 -24.74 -7.37 -15.55
C ARG A 228 -26.23 -7.64 -15.89
N LYS A 229 -27.06 -7.76 -14.87
CA LYS A 229 -28.53 -7.96 -15.05
C LYS A 229 -29.19 -6.73 -15.67
N GLU A 230 -28.77 -5.52 -15.25
CA GLU A 230 -29.37 -4.28 -15.72
C GLU A 230 -28.90 -3.90 -17.13
N SER A 231 -27.58 -3.94 -17.36
CA SER A 231 -26.98 -3.48 -18.62
C SER A 231 -27.12 -4.48 -19.77
N GLY A 232 -27.20 -5.78 -19.47
CA GLY A 232 -27.10 -6.85 -20.46
C GLY A 232 -25.73 -6.96 -21.15
N GLN A 233 -24.80 -6.09 -20.85
CA GLN A 233 -23.45 -6.08 -21.45
C GLN A 233 -22.57 -7.17 -20.85
N ARG A 234 -21.78 -7.85 -21.68
CA ARG A 234 -20.86 -8.83 -21.21
C ARG A 234 -19.50 -8.22 -20.88
N HIS A 235 -19.25 -7.98 -19.58
CA HIS A 235 -17.93 -7.74 -19.03
C HIS A 235 -17.49 -8.94 -18.20
N LEU A 236 -16.20 -9.26 -18.23
CA LEU A 236 -15.61 -10.16 -17.23
C LEU A 236 -15.32 -9.38 -15.95
N LEU A 237 -15.27 -10.06 -14.82
CA LEU A 237 -14.74 -9.53 -13.57
C LEU A 237 -13.45 -10.30 -13.22
N VAL A 238 -12.33 -9.61 -13.14
CA VAL A 238 -11.04 -10.20 -12.76
C VAL A 238 -10.68 -9.79 -11.33
N LEU A 239 -10.54 -10.77 -10.46
CA LEU A 239 -10.15 -10.62 -9.06
C LEU A 239 -8.71 -11.12 -8.89
N GLY A 240 -7.73 -10.25 -9.10
CA GLY A 240 -6.32 -10.58 -9.03
C GLY A 240 -5.76 -10.43 -7.62
N GLY A 241 -5.05 -11.47 -7.15
CA GLY A 241 -4.34 -11.46 -5.87
C GLY A 241 -4.24 -12.83 -5.20
N ALA A 242 -3.28 -12.97 -4.31
CA ALA A 242 -3.08 -14.20 -3.56
C ALA A 242 -4.20 -14.41 -2.51
N PRO A 243 -4.57 -15.67 -2.23
CA PRO A 243 -5.46 -15.99 -1.12
C PRO A 243 -4.91 -15.49 0.22
N TRP A 244 -5.79 -14.93 1.02
CA TRP A 244 -5.50 -14.45 2.35
C TRP A 244 -6.64 -14.82 3.32
N HIS A 245 -6.70 -14.20 4.48
CA HIS A 245 -7.72 -14.48 5.49
C HIS A 245 -9.14 -14.27 4.93
N GLY A 246 -9.97 -15.30 4.95
CA GLY A 246 -11.34 -15.28 4.47
C GLY A 246 -11.48 -15.45 2.95
N ALA A 247 -10.43 -15.92 2.25
CA ALA A 247 -10.47 -16.17 0.82
C ALA A 247 -11.57 -17.19 0.44
N GLU A 248 -11.81 -18.18 1.30
CA GLU A 248 -12.86 -19.20 1.13
C GLU A 248 -14.26 -18.60 1.00
N VAL A 249 -14.54 -17.49 1.68
CA VAL A 249 -15.82 -16.77 1.59
C VAL A 249 -15.97 -16.14 0.20
N ILE A 250 -14.88 -15.61 -0.36
CA ILE A 250 -14.86 -14.98 -1.68
C ILE A 250 -15.05 -16.06 -2.76
N GLU A 251 -14.32 -17.17 -2.66
CA GLU A 251 -14.39 -18.29 -3.58
C GLU A 251 -15.80 -18.91 -3.61
N GLU A 252 -16.41 -19.09 -2.44
CA GLU A 252 -17.78 -19.58 -2.33
C GLU A 252 -18.76 -18.59 -2.98
N ARG A 253 -18.60 -17.29 -2.73
CA ARG A 253 -19.46 -16.25 -3.34
C ARG A 253 -19.35 -16.24 -4.87
N VAL A 254 -18.15 -16.46 -5.42
CA VAL A 254 -17.95 -16.62 -6.87
C VAL A 254 -18.70 -17.85 -7.40
N ARG A 255 -18.57 -19.00 -6.73
CA ARG A 255 -19.27 -20.25 -7.15
C ARG A 255 -20.80 -20.09 -7.18
N GLN A 256 -21.35 -19.30 -6.26
CA GLN A 256 -22.80 -19.05 -6.15
C GLN A 256 -23.29 -18.00 -7.15
N SER A 257 -22.40 -17.28 -7.83
CA SER A 257 -22.78 -16.23 -8.76
C SER A 257 -23.45 -16.83 -10.02
N PRO A 258 -24.57 -16.24 -10.49
CA PRO A 258 -25.14 -16.61 -11.79
C PRO A 258 -24.22 -16.28 -12.96
N PHE A 259 -23.17 -15.49 -12.74
CA PHE A 259 -22.14 -15.13 -13.71
C PHE A 259 -20.77 -15.72 -13.37
N ALA A 260 -20.72 -16.84 -12.63
CA ALA A 260 -19.46 -17.46 -12.19
C ALA A 260 -18.48 -17.73 -13.35
N ALA A 261 -19.00 -18.09 -14.54
CA ALA A 261 -18.18 -18.33 -15.74
C ALA A 261 -17.48 -17.06 -16.27
N ASP A 262 -17.97 -15.87 -15.94
CA ASP A 262 -17.40 -14.58 -16.33
C ASP A 262 -16.56 -13.94 -15.20
N ILE A 263 -16.43 -14.59 -14.02
CA ILE A 263 -15.57 -14.13 -12.92
C ILE A 263 -14.27 -14.95 -12.94
N ARG A 264 -13.14 -14.29 -13.07
CA ARG A 264 -11.82 -14.90 -13.13
C ARG A 264 -10.99 -14.58 -11.92
N MET A 265 -10.30 -15.56 -11.37
CA MET A 265 -9.41 -15.45 -10.22
C MET A 265 -8.02 -15.98 -10.64
N PRO A 266 -7.16 -15.15 -11.27
CA PRO A 266 -5.86 -15.59 -11.76
C PRO A 266 -4.85 -15.92 -10.64
N GLY A 267 -5.19 -15.64 -9.38
CA GLY A 267 -4.27 -15.77 -8.26
C GLY A 267 -3.31 -14.58 -8.13
N PHE A 268 -2.13 -14.82 -7.59
CA PHE A 268 -1.09 -13.80 -7.46
C PHE A 268 -0.63 -13.32 -8.83
N ILE A 269 -0.55 -12.02 -8.99
CA ILE A 269 -0.05 -11.37 -10.20
C ILE A 269 1.31 -10.76 -9.88
N GLU A 270 2.32 -11.13 -10.67
CA GLU A 270 3.66 -10.56 -10.55
C GLU A 270 3.64 -9.06 -10.85
N GLU A 271 4.47 -8.29 -10.13
CA GLU A 271 4.52 -6.84 -10.29
C GLU A 271 4.80 -6.40 -11.74
N ALA A 272 5.64 -7.14 -12.44
CA ALA A 272 5.99 -6.86 -13.84
C ALA A 272 4.79 -6.97 -14.80
N ASP A 273 3.79 -7.78 -14.46
CA ASP A 273 2.58 -7.99 -15.28
C ASP A 273 1.45 -7.00 -14.94
N LEU A 274 1.47 -6.38 -13.74
CA LEU A 274 0.42 -5.46 -13.28
C LEU A 274 0.11 -4.32 -14.26
N PRO A 275 1.11 -3.65 -14.89
CA PRO A 275 0.83 -2.57 -15.84
C PRO A 275 -0.03 -2.99 -17.03
N LEU A 276 0.18 -4.23 -17.52
CA LEU A 276 -0.63 -4.75 -18.64
C LEU A 276 -2.05 -5.12 -18.19
N TRP A 277 -2.21 -5.63 -16.96
CA TRP A 277 -3.54 -5.85 -16.40
C TRP A 277 -4.33 -4.54 -16.26
N TYR A 278 -3.69 -3.47 -15.75
CA TYR A 278 -4.33 -2.17 -15.63
C TYR A 278 -4.65 -1.56 -16.99
N ALA A 279 -3.66 -1.49 -17.90
CA ALA A 279 -3.83 -0.87 -19.20
C ALA A 279 -4.89 -1.57 -20.09
N SER A 280 -5.03 -2.89 -19.93
CA SER A 280 -5.97 -3.69 -20.73
C SER A 280 -7.39 -3.73 -20.14
N ALA A 281 -7.59 -3.28 -18.89
CA ALA A 281 -8.90 -3.29 -18.26
C ALA A 281 -9.77 -2.13 -18.74
N ASP A 282 -11.07 -2.35 -18.86
CA ASP A 282 -12.04 -1.27 -19.07
C ASP A 282 -12.07 -0.30 -17.88
N GLY A 283 -11.77 -0.81 -16.70
CA GLY A 283 -11.57 -0.01 -15.50
C GLY A 283 -11.23 -0.86 -14.27
N LEU A 284 -10.54 -0.22 -13.33
CA LEU A 284 -10.34 -0.72 -11.99
C LEU A 284 -11.57 -0.39 -11.13
N VAL A 285 -12.14 -1.38 -10.45
CA VAL A 285 -13.16 -1.16 -9.41
C VAL A 285 -12.54 -1.49 -8.06
N PHE A 286 -12.37 -0.48 -7.19
CA PHE A 286 -11.62 -0.62 -5.96
C PHE A 286 -12.51 -0.38 -4.71
N PRO A 287 -13.22 -1.41 -4.20
CA PRO A 287 -14.28 -1.28 -3.20
C PRO A 287 -13.82 -1.39 -1.75
N SER A 288 -12.52 -1.28 -1.46
CA SER A 288 -11.97 -1.45 -0.12
C SER A 288 -12.69 -0.58 0.92
N LEU A 289 -13.00 -1.16 2.09
CA LEU A 289 -13.65 -0.46 3.19
C LEU A 289 -12.73 0.55 3.88
N ILE A 290 -11.44 0.31 3.83
CA ILE A 290 -10.41 1.22 4.34
C ILE A 290 -9.05 0.92 3.72
N GLU A 291 -8.34 1.98 3.35
CA GLU A 291 -6.94 1.96 2.94
C GLU A 291 -6.17 3.09 3.62
N GLY A 292 -4.90 2.83 3.91
CA GLY A 292 -4.01 3.88 4.37
C GLY A 292 -3.44 4.72 3.22
N PHE A 293 -3.39 4.14 1.98
CA PHE A 293 -3.00 4.86 0.77
C PHE A 293 -3.81 4.41 -0.44
N GLY A 294 -3.62 3.19 -0.95
CA GLY A 294 -4.33 2.70 -2.13
C GLY A 294 -3.44 2.68 -3.38
N LEU A 295 -2.25 2.08 -3.30
CA LEU A 295 -1.33 1.94 -4.43
C LEU A 295 -2.00 1.46 -5.73
N PRO A 296 -2.91 0.44 -5.73
CA PRO A 296 -3.55 -0.01 -6.95
C PRO A 296 -4.34 1.08 -7.70
N VAL A 297 -4.86 2.07 -6.97
CA VAL A 297 -5.56 3.22 -7.60
C VAL A 297 -4.57 4.10 -8.37
N VAL A 298 -3.44 4.46 -7.76
CA VAL A 298 -2.39 5.25 -8.43
C VAL A 298 -1.78 4.50 -9.61
N GLU A 299 -1.50 3.20 -9.43
CA GLU A 299 -0.96 2.31 -10.45
C GLU A 299 -1.88 2.25 -11.68
N ALA A 300 -3.19 2.09 -11.45
CA ALA A 300 -4.20 2.08 -12.53
C ALA A 300 -4.25 3.43 -13.27
N LEU A 301 -4.31 4.54 -12.52
CA LEU A 301 -4.33 5.89 -13.12
C LEU A 301 -3.08 6.15 -13.98
N ALA A 302 -1.90 5.73 -13.52
CA ALA A 302 -0.65 5.88 -14.26
C ALA A 302 -0.61 5.03 -15.54
N CYS A 303 -1.26 3.87 -15.54
CA CYS A 303 -1.39 2.99 -16.71
C CYS A 303 -2.53 3.41 -17.66
N ALA A 304 -3.08 4.61 -17.51
CA ALA A 304 -4.26 5.07 -18.26
C ALA A 304 -5.45 4.10 -18.12
N CYS A 305 -5.71 3.61 -16.92
CA CYS A 305 -6.88 2.83 -16.57
C CYS A 305 -7.89 3.72 -15.85
N ARG A 306 -9.16 3.66 -16.23
CA ARG A 306 -10.25 4.35 -15.53
C ARG A 306 -10.48 3.72 -14.16
N VAL A 307 -10.88 4.51 -13.18
CA VAL A 307 -11.03 4.04 -11.80
C VAL A 307 -12.42 4.37 -11.26
N ALA A 308 -13.10 3.36 -10.75
CA ALA A 308 -14.21 3.51 -9.82
C ALA A 308 -13.74 3.07 -8.43
N SER A 309 -13.79 3.94 -7.44
CA SER A 309 -13.18 3.73 -6.13
C SER A 309 -14.16 3.99 -4.99
N SER A 310 -13.97 3.28 -3.90
CA SER A 310 -14.60 3.61 -2.63
C SER A 310 -14.28 5.05 -2.22
N ASP A 311 -15.24 5.72 -1.59
CA ASP A 311 -15.10 7.07 -1.00
C ASP A 311 -14.50 7.04 0.42
N ARG A 312 -13.97 5.90 0.87
CA ARG A 312 -13.44 5.70 2.22
C ARG A 312 -11.93 5.79 2.30
N GLY A 313 -11.46 6.17 3.49
CA GLY A 313 -10.03 6.18 3.77
C GLY A 313 -9.28 7.25 2.98
N SER A 314 -8.09 6.92 2.56
CA SER A 314 -7.24 7.77 1.71
C SER A 314 -7.62 7.72 0.21
N LEU A 315 -8.58 6.89 -0.19
CA LEU A 315 -8.88 6.66 -1.60
C LEU A 315 -9.33 7.92 -2.36
N PRO A 316 -10.16 8.83 -1.78
CA PRO A 316 -10.47 10.11 -2.42
C PRO A 316 -9.24 11.02 -2.59
N GLU A 317 -8.32 10.99 -1.65
CA GLU A 317 -7.06 11.76 -1.69
C GLU A 317 -6.13 11.25 -2.80
N VAL A 318 -6.10 9.94 -2.99
CA VAL A 318 -5.21 9.25 -3.94
C VAL A 318 -5.80 9.20 -5.35
N GLY A 319 -7.11 9.05 -5.49
CA GLY A 319 -7.80 9.01 -6.79
C GLY A 319 -8.10 10.40 -7.37
N GLY A 320 -8.21 11.43 -6.51
CA GLY A 320 -8.51 12.80 -6.90
C GLY A 320 -9.78 12.90 -7.77
N ASP A 321 -9.82 13.86 -8.67
CA ASP A 321 -10.96 14.10 -9.58
C ASP A 321 -10.99 13.12 -10.78
N ALA A 322 -10.03 12.19 -10.85
CA ALA A 322 -9.96 11.22 -11.93
C ALA A 322 -10.80 9.96 -11.67
N ALA A 323 -11.17 9.68 -10.42
CA ALA A 323 -11.96 8.51 -10.05
C ALA A 323 -13.46 8.82 -9.94
N ILE A 324 -14.29 7.80 -10.21
CA ILE A 324 -15.71 7.79 -9.89
C ILE A 324 -15.86 7.19 -8.48
N TYR A 325 -16.46 7.96 -7.57
CA TYR A 325 -16.57 7.50 -6.18
C TYR A 325 -17.92 6.87 -5.87
N PHE A 326 -17.91 5.92 -4.92
CA PHE A 326 -19.10 5.24 -4.41
C PHE A 326 -18.96 4.89 -2.92
N ASP A 327 -20.09 4.76 -2.24
CA ASP A 327 -20.15 4.17 -0.90
C ASP A 327 -19.94 2.65 -0.98
N PRO A 328 -18.82 2.11 -0.44
CA PRO A 328 -18.50 0.69 -0.53
C PRO A 328 -19.41 -0.22 0.28
N GLU A 329 -20.26 0.32 1.16
CA GLU A 329 -21.23 -0.43 1.93
C GLU A 329 -22.56 -0.59 1.20
N GLN A 330 -22.77 0.14 0.08
CA GLN A 330 -23.99 0.16 -0.72
C GLN A 330 -23.78 -0.55 -2.06
N VAL A 331 -24.22 -1.80 -2.18
CA VAL A 331 -24.16 -2.58 -3.43
C VAL A 331 -24.74 -1.82 -4.63
N PRO A 332 -25.91 -1.14 -4.51
CA PRO A 332 -26.44 -0.35 -5.63
C PRO A 332 -25.54 0.81 -6.06
N ASP A 333 -24.80 1.41 -5.14
CA ASP A 333 -23.92 2.53 -5.46
C ASP A 333 -22.62 2.06 -6.15
N ILE A 334 -22.08 0.92 -5.74
CA ILE A 334 -20.98 0.26 -6.47
C ILE A 334 -21.44 -0.10 -7.89
N ALA A 335 -22.65 -0.66 -8.06
CA ALA A 335 -23.20 -1.02 -9.37
C ALA A 335 -23.42 0.21 -10.25
N ARG A 336 -23.91 1.33 -9.68
CA ARG A 336 -24.02 2.63 -10.37
C ARG A 336 -22.66 3.07 -10.88
N ALA A 337 -21.64 3.07 -10.04
CA ALA A 337 -20.30 3.51 -10.44
C ALA A 337 -19.70 2.65 -11.56
N ILE A 338 -19.92 1.33 -11.52
CA ILE A 338 -19.53 0.42 -12.61
C ILE A 338 -20.26 0.81 -13.89
N LYS A 339 -21.58 1.05 -13.83
CA LYS A 339 -22.39 1.45 -14.98
C LYS A 339 -21.93 2.78 -15.54
N ASP A 340 -21.70 3.79 -14.70
CA ASP A 340 -21.25 5.12 -15.11
C ASP A 340 -19.89 5.02 -15.82
N LEU A 341 -18.94 4.25 -15.27
CA LEU A 341 -17.65 4.02 -15.88
C LEU A 341 -17.74 3.33 -17.25
N CYS A 342 -18.60 2.31 -17.38
CA CYS A 342 -18.78 1.59 -18.64
C CYS A 342 -19.59 2.37 -19.69
N ALA A 343 -20.39 3.35 -19.29
CA ALA A 343 -21.24 4.15 -20.16
C ALA A 343 -20.59 5.45 -20.66
N GLU A 344 -19.37 5.78 -20.20
CA GLU A 344 -18.65 6.98 -20.63
C GLU A 344 -18.50 7.02 -22.16
N SER A 345 -18.80 8.17 -22.75
CA SER A 345 -18.49 8.47 -24.14
C SER A 345 -16.96 8.47 -24.37
N PRO A 346 -16.49 8.29 -25.61
CA PRO A 346 -15.06 8.36 -25.92
C PRO A 346 -14.38 9.64 -25.39
N SER A 347 -15.04 10.79 -25.52
CA SER A 347 -14.51 12.07 -25.03
C SER A 347 -14.39 12.14 -23.52
N GLU A 348 -15.40 11.65 -22.77
CA GLU A 348 -15.36 11.60 -21.31
C GLU A 348 -14.26 10.64 -20.82
N ARG A 349 -14.12 9.50 -21.52
CA ARG A 349 -13.06 8.52 -21.27
C ARG A 349 -11.68 9.15 -21.44
N ASP A 350 -11.42 9.81 -22.58
CA ASP A 350 -10.13 10.44 -22.88
C ASP A 350 -9.79 11.53 -21.85
N GLU A 351 -10.77 12.35 -21.47
CA GLU A 351 -10.60 13.37 -20.43
C GLU A 351 -10.25 12.75 -19.07
N ARG A 352 -10.92 11.68 -18.69
CA ARG A 352 -10.66 10.98 -17.43
C ARG A 352 -9.28 10.33 -17.41
N LEU A 353 -8.87 9.69 -18.51
CA LEU A 353 -7.53 9.10 -18.63
C LEU A 353 -6.43 10.16 -18.53
N ALA A 354 -6.60 11.31 -19.19
CA ALA A 354 -5.67 12.43 -19.11
C ALA A 354 -5.58 13.02 -17.69
N LYS A 355 -6.72 13.19 -17.01
CA LYS A 355 -6.76 13.60 -15.59
C LYS A 355 -6.05 12.58 -14.71
N GLY A 356 -6.29 11.29 -14.94
CA GLY A 356 -5.70 10.21 -14.14
C GLY A 356 -4.19 10.16 -14.25
N THR A 357 -3.64 10.15 -15.46
CA THR A 357 -2.18 10.13 -15.67
C THR A 357 -1.51 11.38 -15.12
N THR A 358 -2.12 12.55 -15.28
CA THR A 358 -1.64 13.81 -14.67
C THR A 358 -1.68 13.77 -13.15
N HIS A 359 -2.73 13.20 -12.56
CA HIS A 359 -2.84 13.07 -11.11
C HIS A 359 -1.80 12.09 -10.55
N ALA A 360 -1.63 10.93 -11.20
CA ALA A 360 -0.68 9.91 -10.80
C ALA A 360 0.79 10.39 -10.83
N SER A 361 1.14 11.35 -11.74
CA SER A 361 2.49 11.89 -11.83
C SER A 361 2.96 12.66 -10.59
N LYS A 362 2.04 13.01 -9.67
CA LYS A 362 2.36 13.66 -8.39
C LYS A 362 2.96 12.70 -7.37
N PHE A 363 2.74 11.39 -7.54
CA PHE A 363 3.22 10.37 -6.62
C PHE A 363 4.55 9.82 -7.11
N ASP A 364 5.62 10.25 -6.47
CA ASP A 364 6.99 9.97 -6.88
C ASP A 364 7.84 9.52 -5.69
N TRP A 365 8.56 8.38 -5.86
CA TRP A 365 9.38 7.83 -4.79
C TRP A 365 10.61 8.68 -4.46
N ASP A 366 11.14 9.46 -5.40
CA ASP A 366 12.29 10.33 -5.12
C ASP A 366 11.85 11.51 -4.25
N GLN A 367 10.64 12.06 -4.49
CA GLN A 367 10.04 13.05 -3.61
C GLN A 367 9.74 12.48 -2.22
N ALA A 368 9.19 11.26 -2.14
CA ALA A 368 8.94 10.57 -0.88
C ALA A 368 10.25 10.34 -0.08
N ALA A 369 11.31 9.93 -0.75
CA ALA A 369 12.62 9.74 -0.14
C ALA A 369 13.23 11.06 0.35
N MET A 370 13.15 12.14 -0.45
CA MET A 370 13.60 13.48 -0.03
C MET A 370 12.85 13.97 1.21
N ALA A 371 11.52 13.86 1.22
CA ALA A 371 10.69 14.27 2.36
C ALA A 371 11.01 13.41 3.61
N THR A 372 11.24 12.11 3.43
CA THR A 372 11.67 11.21 4.51
C THR A 372 13.02 11.63 5.09
N CYS A 373 14.00 11.96 4.24
CA CYS A 373 15.30 12.48 4.68
C CYS A 373 15.15 13.79 5.47
N GLN A 374 14.28 14.70 5.02
CA GLN A 374 13.99 15.94 5.76
C GLN A 374 13.44 15.66 7.15
N SER A 375 12.52 14.69 7.27
CA SER A 375 12.00 14.25 8.56
C SER A 375 13.06 13.58 9.43
N TYR A 376 14.02 12.85 8.86
CA TYR A 376 15.17 12.32 9.60
C TYR A 376 16.01 13.46 10.22
N LEU A 377 16.40 14.43 9.39
CA LEU A 377 17.21 15.57 9.84
C LEU A 377 16.46 16.43 10.88
N LYS A 378 15.16 16.61 10.70
CA LYS A 378 14.29 17.30 11.68
C LYS A 378 14.30 16.54 13.02
N THR A 379 14.08 15.22 12.98
CA THR A 379 14.02 14.38 14.19
C THR A 379 15.35 14.36 14.95
N ILE A 380 16.49 14.28 14.26
CA ILE A 380 17.82 14.31 14.86
C ILE A 380 18.09 15.66 15.55
N LYS A 381 17.62 16.77 15.01
CA LYS A 381 17.82 18.10 15.57
C LYS A 381 16.90 18.42 16.77
N MET A 382 15.86 17.63 17.00
CA MET A 382 14.92 17.81 18.12
C MET A 382 15.47 17.29 19.46
N VAL A 383 16.58 16.55 19.45
CA VAL A 383 17.24 15.92 20.58
C VAL A 383 18.63 16.50 20.78
#